data_6c8b45dd6200ba96597b679e4eed6920
#
_entry.id   6c8b45dd6200ba96597b679e4eed6920
#
_cell.length_a   1.000
_cell.length_b   1.000
_cell.length_c   1.000
_cell.angle_alpha   90.00
_cell.angle_beta   90.00
_cell.angle_gamma   90.00
#
_symmetry.space_group_name_H-M   'P 1'
#
loop_
_entity.id
_entity.type
_entity.pdbx_description
1 polymer ?
#
loop_
_entity_poly.entity_id
_entity_poly.type
_entity_poly.pdbx_seq_one_letter_code
_entity_poly.pdbx_strand_id
1 'polypeptide(L)'
;FSTGVHALVLLAAEPDGLQTSEDIAGRLKINPVVIRRVFSLLHQAGVLESQKGPHGGSKLARSAKAITLGEIYQALDGGELFHTGSLSGTHTAKVGAALKKVFAGAESALREDLDRTRLSDLVKKTGKKGKK
;
A
#
# COMPACT_ATOMS: atom_id res chain seq x y z
N PHE A 1 2.10 -5.39 -1.32
CA PHE A 1 1.01 -4.51 -1.78
C PHE A 1 -0.36 -5.03 -1.36
N SER A 2 -0.66 -6.26 -1.69
CA SER A 2 -1.95 -6.84 -1.36
C SER A 2 -2.23 -6.82 0.15
N THR A 3 -1.26 -7.18 0.96
CA THR A 3 -1.39 -7.15 2.42
C THR A 3 -1.73 -5.74 2.89
N GLY A 4 -1.07 -4.75 2.32
CA GLY A 4 -1.32 -3.36 2.67
C GLY A 4 -2.74 -2.94 2.33
N VAL A 5 -3.22 -3.35 1.18
CA VAL A 5 -4.58 -3.02 0.76
C VAL A 5 -5.60 -3.67 1.71
N HIS A 6 -5.38 -4.94 2.07
CA HIS A 6 -6.26 -5.61 3.01
C HIS A 6 -6.30 -4.89 4.35
N ALA A 7 -5.14 -4.49 4.85
CA ALA A 7 -5.07 -3.77 6.13
C ALA A 7 -5.83 -2.46 6.06
N LEU A 8 -5.66 -1.73 4.95
CA LEU A 8 -6.33 -0.44 4.80
C LEU A 8 -7.85 -0.57 4.66
N VAL A 9 -8.31 -1.63 4.02
CA VAL A 9 -9.74 -1.87 3.92
C VAL A 9 -10.32 -2.11 5.32
N LEU A 10 -9.61 -2.84 6.18
CA LEU A 10 -10.08 -3.05 7.54
C LEU A 10 -10.13 -1.75 8.32
N LEU A 11 -9.12 -0.90 8.15
CA LEU A 11 -9.11 0.40 8.83
C LEU A 11 -10.20 1.31 8.29
N ALA A 12 -10.44 1.26 7.00
CA ALA A 12 -11.45 2.10 6.36
C ALA A 12 -12.88 1.72 6.78
N ALA A 13 -13.07 0.46 7.12
CA ALA A 13 -14.38 -0.01 7.55
C ALA A 13 -14.77 0.55 8.93
N GLU A 14 -13.78 0.96 9.71
CA GLU A 14 -14.03 1.56 11.03
C GLU A 14 -13.21 2.84 11.14
N PRO A 15 -13.57 3.87 10.39
CA PRO A 15 -12.73 5.06 10.28
C PRO A 15 -12.48 5.82 11.57
N ASP A 16 -13.37 5.70 12.53
CA ASP A 16 -13.18 6.37 13.80
C ASP A 16 -12.50 5.50 14.85
N GLY A 17 -12.28 4.23 14.53
CA GLY A 17 -11.64 3.32 15.47
C GLY A 17 -10.15 3.24 15.25
N LEU A 18 -9.40 3.10 16.33
CA LEU A 18 -7.97 2.91 16.24
C LEU A 18 -7.68 1.42 16.34
N GLN A 19 -6.81 0.93 15.49
CA GLN A 19 -6.43 -0.47 15.51
C GLN A 19 -4.92 -0.57 15.49
N THR A 20 -4.38 -1.50 16.26
CA THR A 20 -2.94 -1.69 16.33
C THR A 20 -2.50 -2.65 15.22
N SER A 21 -1.21 -2.71 14.98
CA SER A 21 -0.68 -3.66 14.02
C SER A 21 -0.97 -5.09 14.47
N GLU A 22 -0.98 -5.34 15.77
CA GLU A 22 -1.32 -6.68 16.30
C GLU A 22 -2.78 -7.02 16.02
N ASP A 23 -3.69 -6.04 16.15
CA ASP A 23 -5.10 -6.29 15.86
C ASP A 23 -5.29 -6.69 14.41
N ILE A 24 -4.68 -5.94 13.51
CA ILE A 24 -4.80 -6.21 12.08
C ILE A 24 -4.13 -7.54 11.73
N ALA A 25 -2.96 -7.79 12.30
CA ALA A 25 -2.24 -9.05 12.05
C ALA A 25 -3.10 -10.25 12.47
N GLY A 26 -3.77 -10.12 13.60
CA GLY A 26 -4.65 -11.19 14.07
C GLY A 26 -5.83 -11.42 13.16
N ARG A 27 -6.42 -10.34 12.67
CA ARG A 27 -7.57 -10.44 11.77
C ARG A 27 -7.20 -11.01 10.41
N LEU A 28 -6.02 -10.68 9.90
CA LEU A 28 -5.57 -11.17 8.62
C LEU A 28 -4.79 -12.48 8.71
N LYS A 29 -4.45 -12.88 9.93
CA LYS A 29 -3.66 -14.08 10.18
C LYS A 29 -2.29 -13.99 9.51
N ILE A 30 -1.67 -12.83 9.67
CA ILE A 30 -0.36 -12.54 9.11
C ILE A 30 0.57 -12.16 10.26
N ASN A 31 1.85 -12.43 10.09
CA ASN A 31 2.85 -12.12 11.10
C ASN A 31 2.82 -10.61 11.43
N PRO A 32 2.71 -10.23 12.72
CA PRO A 32 2.68 -8.82 13.09
C PRO A 32 3.88 -8.01 12.62
N VAL A 33 5.04 -8.64 12.44
CA VAL A 33 6.22 -7.93 11.95
C VAL A 33 5.97 -7.38 10.55
N VAL A 34 5.29 -8.17 9.71
CA VAL A 34 4.96 -7.73 8.35
C VAL A 34 4.01 -6.55 8.41
N ILE A 35 3.00 -6.63 9.27
CA ILE A 35 2.03 -5.55 9.39
C ILE A 35 2.68 -4.28 9.94
N ARG A 36 3.58 -4.40 10.90
CA ARG A 36 4.29 -3.23 11.43
C ARG A 36 5.09 -2.52 10.35
N ARG A 37 5.73 -3.30 9.47
CA ARG A 37 6.50 -2.74 8.38
C ARG A 37 5.58 -2.01 7.39
N VAL A 38 4.46 -2.63 7.05
CA VAL A 38 3.46 -2.04 6.16
C VAL A 38 2.93 -0.74 6.76
N PHE A 39 2.59 -0.76 8.05
CA PHE A 39 2.09 0.43 8.72
C PHE A 39 3.12 1.55 8.70
N SER A 40 4.38 1.22 8.94
CA SER A 40 5.44 2.22 8.93
C SER A 40 5.54 2.91 7.58
N LEU A 41 5.50 2.14 6.49
CA LEU A 41 5.58 2.71 5.16
C LEU A 41 4.36 3.57 4.84
N LEU A 42 3.19 3.14 5.27
CA LEU A 42 1.97 3.91 5.04
C LEU A 42 1.93 5.19 5.87
N HIS A 43 2.50 5.17 7.08
CA HIS A 43 2.64 6.37 7.89
C HIS A 43 3.56 7.37 7.20
N GLN A 44 4.68 6.89 6.67
CA GLN A 44 5.63 7.76 5.99
C GLN A 44 5.00 8.41 4.76
N ALA A 45 4.08 7.73 4.12
CA ALA A 45 3.42 8.24 2.93
C ALA A 45 2.22 9.14 3.24
N GLY A 46 1.89 9.31 4.51
CA GLY A 46 0.77 10.15 4.90
C GLY A 46 -0.59 9.51 4.73
N VAL A 47 -0.62 8.19 4.58
CA VAL A 47 -1.88 7.45 4.43
C VAL A 47 -2.47 7.09 5.78
N LEU A 48 -1.60 6.86 6.77
CA LEU A 48 -2.03 6.52 8.13
C LEU A 48 -1.58 7.55 9.13
N GLU A 49 -2.31 7.67 10.21
CA GLU A 49 -1.86 8.44 11.36
C GLU A 49 -2.09 7.59 12.59
N SER A 50 -1.35 7.86 13.66
CA SER A 50 -1.46 7.07 14.86
C SER A 50 -1.61 7.92 16.10
N GLN A 51 -2.15 7.31 17.14
CA GLN A 51 -2.26 7.92 18.45
C GLN A 51 -1.54 7.03 19.42
N LYS A 52 -0.76 7.60 20.32
CA LYS A 52 -0.04 6.85 21.33
C LYS A 52 -0.91 6.66 22.55
N GLY A 53 -0.49 5.80 23.43
CA GLY A 53 -1.16 5.57 24.69
C GLY A 53 -1.84 4.21 24.76
N PRO A 54 -2.42 3.89 25.91
CA PRO A 54 -3.01 2.58 26.15
C PRO A 54 -4.17 2.25 25.20
N HIS A 55 -4.85 3.25 24.71
CA HIS A 55 -5.93 3.03 23.78
C HIS A 55 -5.56 3.53 22.39
N GLY A 56 -4.27 3.56 22.11
CA GLY A 56 -3.78 4.06 20.84
C GLY A 56 -3.92 3.06 19.70
N GLY A 57 -3.38 3.41 18.58
CA GLY A 57 -3.42 2.60 17.39
C GLY A 57 -3.32 3.47 16.17
N SER A 58 -3.68 2.95 15.03
CA SER A 58 -3.62 3.68 13.76
C SER A 58 -4.99 3.76 13.12
N LYS A 59 -5.15 4.78 12.29
CA LYS A 59 -6.35 4.92 11.48
C LYS A 59 -5.96 5.64 10.20
N LEU A 60 -6.86 5.74 9.25
CA LEU A 60 -6.58 6.45 8.01
C LEU A 60 -6.37 7.93 8.31
N ALA A 61 -5.34 8.51 7.72
CA ALA A 61 -5.07 9.94 7.86
C ALA A 61 -5.97 10.78 6.97
N ARG A 62 -6.51 10.16 5.93
CA ARG A 62 -7.38 10.83 4.97
C ARG A 62 -8.57 9.94 4.66
N SER A 63 -9.61 10.51 4.10
CA SER A 63 -10.78 9.73 3.71
C SER A 63 -10.40 8.64 2.71
N ALA A 64 -11.03 7.50 2.79
CA ALA A 64 -10.82 6.41 1.83
C ALA A 64 -11.12 6.87 0.40
N LYS A 65 -11.95 7.89 0.22
CA LYS A 65 -12.23 8.45 -1.09
C LYS A 65 -11.05 9.23 -1.65
N ALA A 66 -10.13 9.65 -0.79
CA ALA A 66 -8.96 10.42 -1.19
C ALA A 66 -7.70 9.58 -1.35
N ILE A 67 -7.80 8.28 -1.15
CA ILE A 67 -6.65 7.38 -1.25
C ILE A 67 -6.84 6.47 -2.45
N THR A 68 -5.89 6.45 -3.38
CA THR A 68 -5.96 5.57 -4.55
C THR A 68 -5.07 4.35 -4.35
N LEU A 69 -5.33 3.30 -5.08
CA LEU A 69 -4.47 2.12 -5.04
C LEU A 69 -3.07 2.43 -5.57
N GLY A 70 -2.98 3.40 -6.50
CA GLY A 70 -1.68 3.83 -7.01
C GLY A 70 -0.81 4.44 -5.92
N GLU A 71 -1.42 5.23 -5.02
CA GLU A 71 -0.72 5.80 -3.90
C GLU A 71 -0.21 4.71 -2.96
N ILE A 72 -1.03 3.70 -2.71
CA ILE A 72 -0.66 2.60 -1.83
C ILE A 72 0.50 1.81 -2.45
N TYR A 73 0.41 1.56 -3.74
CA TYR A 73 1.47 0.86 -4.46
C TYR A 73 2.79 1.62 -4.34
N GLN A 74 2.75 2.93 -4.58
CA GLN A 74 3.95 3.75 -4.50
C GLN A 74 4.54 3.74 -3.08
N ALA A 75 3.69 3.77 -2.07
CA ALA A 75 4.15 3.77 -0.69
C ALA A 75 4.83 2.47 -0.30
N LEU A 76 4.31 1.36 -0.79
CA LEU A 76 4.80 0.05 -0.35
C LEU A 76 5.88 -0.54 -1.24
N ASP A 77 5.77 -0.33 -2.55
CA ASP A 77 6.72 -0.93 -3.47
C ASP A 77 7.70 0.05 -4.10
N GLY A 78 7.39 1.32 -3.99
CA GLY A 78 8.34 2.37 -4.35
C GLY A 78 8.88 2.34 -5.77
N GLY A 79 8.18 1.73 -6.69
CA GLY A 79 8.62 1.68 -8.06
C GLY A 79 9.65 0.61 -8.37
N GLU A 80 9.71 -0.40 -7.52
CA GLU A 80 10.67 -1.49 -7.69
C GLU A 80 10.07 -2.72 -8.37
N LEU A 81 9.05 -2.51 -9.18
CA LEU A 81 8.39 -3.63 -9.82
C LEU A 81 9.31 -4.43 -10.74
N PHE A 82 10.12 -3.73 -11.52
CA PHE A 82 11.03 -4.39 -12.45
C PHE A 82 12.46 -4.21 -12.01
N HIS A 83 13.17 -5.31 -11.91
CA HIS A 83 14.56 -5.29 -11.48
C HIS A 83 15.45 -5.57 -12.67
N THR A 84 16.33 -4.66 -12.99
CA THR A 84 17.19 -4.83 -14.16
C THR A 84 18.46 -5.60 -13.87
N GLY A 85 18.75 -5.84 -12.61
CA GLY A 85 19.95 -6.57 -12.25
C GLY A 85 21.20 -5.71 -12.37
N SER A 86 22.33 -6.32 -12.13
CA SER A 86 23.60 -5.63 -12.15
C SER A 86 24.52 -6.44 -13.02
N LEU A 87 24.68 -6.07 -14.26
CA LEU A 87 25.57 -6.72 -15.20
C LEU A 87 26.64 -5.74 -15.64
N SER A 88 27.78 -6.24 -15.99
CA SER A 88 28.89 -5.36 -16.39
C SER A 88 29.12 -5.44 -17.90
N GLY A 89 29.80 -4.47 -18.44
CA GLY A 89 30.11 -4.41 -19.86
C GLY A 89 29.33 -3.32 -20.57
N THR A 90 29.91 -2.76 -21.61
CA THR A 90 29.31 -1.65 -22.33
C THR A 90 27.99 -2.04 -22.99
N HIS A 91 27.94 -3.22 -23.57
CA HIS A 91 26.73 -3.67 -24.23
C HIS A 91 25.61 -3.90 -23.23
N THR A 92 25.91 -4.55 -22.12
CA THR A 92 24.92 -4.80 -21.10
C THR A 92 24.46 -3.52 -20.42
N ALA A 93 25.35 -2.53 -20.32
CA ALA A 93 24.98 -1.24 -19.76
C ALA A 93 23.97 -0.52 -20.66
N LYS A 94 24.16 -0.62 -21.99
CA LYS A 94 23.23 -0.01 -22.94
C LYS A 94 21.87 -0.68 -22.90
N VAL A 95 21.85 -2.01 -22.83
CA VAL A 95 20.61 -2.76 -22.73
C VAL A 95 19.92 -2.45 -21.41
N GLY A 96 20.69 -2.37 -20.33
CA GLY A 96 20.14 -2.04 -19.01
C GLY A 96 19.49 -0.67 -18.98
N ALA A 97 20.12 0.32 -19.62
CA ALA A 97 19.56 1.66 -19.69
C ALA A 97 18.27 1.67 -20.50
N ALA A 98 18.25 0.92 -21.61
CA ALA A 98 17.05 0.84 -22.44
C ALA A 98 15.91 0.15 -21.69
N LEU A 99 16.22 -0.92 -20.94
CA LEU A 99 15.23 -1.62 -20.14
C LEU A 99 14.67 -0.74 -19.02
N LYS A 100 15.52 0.08 -18.41
CA LYS A 100 15.06 0.99 -17.38
C LYS A 100 14.00 1.93 -17.91
N LYS A 101 14.19 2.42 -19.13
CA LYS A 101 13.24 3.30 -19.76
C LYS A 101 11.93 2.60 -20.02
N VAL A 102 11.98 1.37 -20.53
CA VAL A 102 10.81 0.58 -20.83
C VAL A 102 10.06 0.28 -19.53
N PHE A 103 10.79 -0.12 -18.49
CA PHE A 103 10.18 -0.47 -17.20
C PHE A 103 9.57 0.75 -16.52
N ALA A 104 10.20 1.91 -16.65
CA ALA A 104 9.65 3.14 -16.09
C ALA A 104 8.31 3.47 -16.74
N GLY A 105 8.21 3.26 -18.06
CA GLY A 105 6.96 3.46 -18.77
C GLY A 105 5.88 2.48 -18.33
N ALA A 106 6.27 1.22 -18.14
CA ALA A 106 5.34 0.20 -17.69
C ALA A 106 4.83 0.48 -16.27
N GLU A 107 5.73 0.92 -15.39
CA GLU A 107 5.34 1.26 -14.02
C GLU A 107 4.43 2.47 -13.98
N SER A 108 4.69 3.46 -14.83
CA SER A 108 3.86 4.63 -14.91
C SER A 108 2.45 4.25 -15.36
N ALA A 109 2.34 3.36 -16.34
CA ALA A 109 1.04 2.89 -16.81
C ALA A 109 0.32 2.10 -15.73
N LEU A 110 1.06 1.28 -14.98
CA LEU A 110 0.51 0.52 -13.88
C LEU A 110 -0.04 1.46 -12.81
N ARG A 111 0.74 2.49 -12.45
CA ARG A 111 0.35 3.45 -11.45
C ARG A 111 -0.91 4.20 -11.88
N GLU A 112 -0.96 4.61 -13.11
CA GLU A 112 -2.11 5.31 -13.64
C GLU A 112 -3.36 4.44 -13.59
N ASP A 113 -3.21 3.18 -13.92
CA ASP A 113 -4.34 2.27 -13.89
C ASP A 113 -4.81 2.07 -12.44
N LEU A 114 -3.88 1.86 -11.52
CA LEU A 114 -4.23 1.68 -10.12
C LEU A 114 -4.85 2.94 -9.52
N ASP A 115 -4.47 4.11 -10.01
CA ASP A 115 -5.04 5.36 -9.51
C ASP A 115 -6.51 5.53 -9.85
N ARG A 116 -7.04 4.72 -10.73
CA ARG A 116 -8.46 4.77 -11.08
C ARG A 116 -9.33 4.13 -10.03
N THR A 117 -8.75 3.33 -9.14
CA THR A 117 -9.48 2.69 -8.07
C THR A 117 -9.11 3.32 -6.75
N ARG A 118 -10.11 3.76 -6.01
CA ARG A 118 -9.90 4.35 -4.69
C ARG A 118 -10.15 3.31 -3.63
N LEU A 119 -9.57 3.53 -2.48
CA LEU A 119 -9.76 2.62 -1.37
C LEU A 119 -11.25 2.49 -1.04
N SER A 120 -12.00 3.58 -1.14
CA SER A 120 -13.44 3.55 -0.87
C SER A 120 -14.19 2.62 -1.81
N ASP A 121 -13.69 2.44 -3.04
CA ASP A 121 -14.33 1.55 -3.99
C ASP A 121 -14.26 0.10 -3.51
N LEU A 122 -13.11 -0.27 -2.93
CA LEU A 122 -12.95 -1.62 -2.40
C LEU A 122 -13.77 -1.83 -1.13
N VAL A 123 -13.86 -0.80 -0.31
CA VAL A 123 -14.67 -0.89 0.90
C VAL A 123 -16.14 -1.10 0.53
N LYS A 124 -16.62 -0.39 -0.49
CA LYS A 124 -17.97 -0.55 -0.94
C LYS A 124 -18.25 -1.95 -1.44
N LYS A 125 -17.30 -2.54 -2.17
CA LYS A 125 -17.49 -3.86 -2.71
C LYS A 125 -17.46 -4.95 -1.66
N THR A 126 -16.73 -4.78 -0.60
CA THR A 126 -16.50 -5.82 0.38
C THR A 126 -17.02 -5.53 1.76
N GLY A 127 -16.95 -4.26 2.13
CA GLY A 127 -17.25 -3.90 3.51
C GLY A 127 -18.66 -4.03 3.93
N LYS A 128 -19.60 -3.89 3.03
CA LYS A 128 -20.87 -3.93 3.42
C LYS A 128 -21.33 -5.23 3.75
N LYS A 129 -20.68 -6.23 3.47
CA LYS A 129 -21.04 -7.43 3.89
C LYS A 129 -20.99 -7.50 5.27
N GLY A 130 -20.25 -6.79 5.87
CA GLY A 130 -20.22 -6.78 7.24
C GLY A 130 -21.46 -6.22 7.78
N LYS A 131 -22.22 -5.79 7.03
CA LYS A 131 -23.28 -5.22 7.53
C LYS A 131 -24.36 -5.71 7.12
N LYS A 132 -24.11 -6.21 6.90
CA LYS A 132 -24.99 -6.52 6.73
C LYS A 132 -25.10 -6.88 7.02
#